data_a7112c1c00c149835b3fd43ca4029019
#
_entry.id   a7112c1c00c149835b3fd43ca4029019
#
_cell.length_a   1.000
_cell.length_b   1.000
_cell.length_c   1.000
_cell.angle_alpha   90.00
_cell.angle_beta   90.00
_cell.angle_gamma   90.00
#
_symmetry.space_group_name_H-M   'P 1'
#
loop_
_entity.id
_entity.type
_entity.pdbx_description
1 polymer ?
#
loop_
_entity_poly.entity_id
_entity_poly.type
_entity_poly.pdbx_seq_one_letter_code
_entity_poly.pdbx_strand_id
1 'polypeptide(L)'
;TVARTVQVSYKIDKNTIIEVTRFTDIDGQNVTLNRSVKEDGTGELVYTKAQKTKKSKLTNQSYDVFLKLATSKSMPQTRGATVGSDVTGSQYKHIFVSNLSYTIDNTAIAQIEIGGVETAASLLITGLHLPGSTAVTVGSFLVSVVLATSPSKVVINQSLYEVHFAYDNSYYTHCYHDILYSYDSGGHLMDTTKSVSYTHLRAHETLMN
;
A
#
# COMPACT_ATOMS: atom_id res chain seq x y z
N THR A 1 13.34 -9.36 -3.95
CA THR A 1 12.54 -9.64 -5.18
C THR A 1 11.23 -8.89 -5.05
N VAL A 2 10.97 -7.95 -5.93
CA VAL A 2 9.74 -7.13 -5.92
C VAL A 2 8.64 -7.90 -6.66
N ALA A 3 7.41 -7.82 -6.16
CA ALA A 3 6.23 -8.37 -6.84
C ALA A 3 6.13 -7.81 -8.27
N ARG A 4 5.84 -8.69 -9.23
CA ARG A 4 5.79 -8.31 -10.65
C ARG A 4 4.42 -7.76 -10.99
N THR A 5 4.39 -6.65 -11.69
CA THR A 5 3.18 -6.06 -12.29
C THR A 5 1.99 -5.97 -11.32
N VAL A 6 1.83 -4.83 -10.67
CA VAL A 6 0.69 -4.55 -9.80
C VAL A 6 -0.38 -3.82 -10.60
N GLN A 7 -1.59 -4.35 -10.62
CA GLN A 7 -2.75 -3.74 -11.26
C GLN A 7 -3.79 -3.39 -10.19
N VAL A 8 -4.31 -2.18 -10.22
CA VAL A 8 -5.35 -1.71 -9.29
C VAL A 8 -6.51 -1.13 -10.05
N SER A 9 -7.72 -1.48 -9.65
CA SER A 9 -8.96 -0.90 -10.16
C SER A 9 -9.90 -0.56 -9.03
N TYR A 10 -10.73 0.48 -9.22
CA TYR A 10 -11.73 0.93 -8.27
C TYR A 10 -13.12 0.92 -8.89
N LYS A 11 -14.11 0.56 -8.10
CA LYS A 11 -15.53 0.65 -8.45
C LYS A 11 -16.28 1.27 -7.28
N ILE A 12 -17.19 2.19 -7.57
CA ILE A 12 -18.12 2.75 -6.60
C ILE A 12 -19.46 2.05 -6.79
N ASP A 13 -19.97 1.42 -5.75
CA ASP A 13 -21.28 0.80 -5.70
C ASP A 13 -22.07 1.35 -4.52
N LYS A 14 -22.97 2.28 -4.80
CA LYS A 14 -23.73 3.05 -3.80
C LYS A 14 -22.77 3.72 -2.80
N ASN A 15 -22.78 3.29 -1.53
CA ASN A 15 -22.00 3.82 -0.41
C ASN A 15 -20.75 2.96 -0.14
N THR A 16 -20.36 2.13 -1.08
CA THR A 16 -19.21 1.23 -0.92
C THR A 16 -18.23 1.43 -2.06
N ILE A 17 -16.97 1.59 -1.72
CA ILE A 17 -15.88 1.62 -2.67
C ILE A 17 -15.23 0.24 -2.67
N ILE A 18 -15.07 -0.33 -3.85
CA ILE A 18 -14.43 -1.62 -4.06
C ILE A 18 -13.10 -1.37 -4.76
N GLU A 19 -12.02 -1.77 -4.11
CA GLU A 19 -10.67 -1.78 -4.66
C GLU A 19 -10.26 -3.20 -5.00
N VAL A 20 -9.79 -3.43 -6.21
CA VAL A 20 -9.24 -4.72 -6.65
C VAL A 20 -7.79 -4.55 -7.00
N THR A 21 -6.90 -5.24 -6.29
CA THR A 21 -5.47 -5.27 -6.56
C THR A 21 -5.08 -6.66 -7.01
N ARG A 22 -4.40 -6.75 -8.17
CA ARG A 22 -3.86 -7.99 -8.72
C ARG A 22 -2.37 -7.89 -8.92
N PHE A 23 -1.65 -8.91 -8.52
CA PHE A 23 -0.20 -9.00 -8.73
C PHE A 23 0.26 -10.46 -8.79
N THR A 24 1.49 -10.66 -9.26
CA THR A 24 2.15 -11.96 -9.18
C THR A 24 3.11 -11.95 -8.01
N ASP A 25 2.96 -12.86 -7.07
CA ASP A 25 3.80 -12.97 -5.89
C ASP A 25 5.20 -13.53 -6.25
N ILE A 26 6.11 -13.49 -5.29
CA ILE A 26 7.50 -13.93 -5.46
C ILE A 26 7.62 -15.40 -5.85
N ASP A 27 6.65 -16.23 -5.50
CA ASP A 27 6.54 -17.64 -5.88
C ASP A 27 5.90 -17.88 -7.26
N GLY A 28 5.62 -16.80 -8.01
CA GLY A 28 5.03 -16.86 -9.34
C GLY A 28 3.52 -17.05 -9.37
N GLN A 29 2.86 -17.11 -8.23
CA GLN A 29 1.40 -17.29 -8.17
C GLN A 29 0.66 -15.96 -8.25
N ASN A 30 -0.49 -15.97 -8.92
CA ASN A 30 -1.36 -14.81 -9.01
C ASN A 30 -2.12 -14.61 -7.69
N VAL A 31 -2.13 -13.36 -7.24
CA VAL A 31 -2.86 -12.92 -6.03
C VAL A 31 -3.87 -11.86 -6.42
N THR A 32 -5.05 -11.95 -5.82
CA THR A 32 -6.07 -10.91 -5.91
C THR A 32 -6.47 -10.47 -4.51
N LEU A 33 -6.40 -9.16 -4.25
CA LEU A 33 -6.88 -8.52 -3.04
C LEU A 33 -8.12 -7.70 -3.41
N ASN A 34 -9.28 -8.08 -2.87
CA ASN A 34 -10.52 -7.33 -2.98
C ASN A 34 -10.81 -6.66 -1.66
N ARG A 35 -10.83 -5.34 -1.63
CA ARG A 35 -11.20 -4.58 -0.45
C ARG A 35 -12.46 -3.77 -0.71
N SER A 36 -13.45 -3.90 0.17
CA SER A 36 -14.61 -3.02 0.22
C SER A 36 -14.48 -2.06 1.39
N VAL A 37 -14.83 -0.79 1.18
CA VAL A 37 -14.83 0.26 2.21
C VAL A 37 -16.17 0.99 2.17
N LYS A 38 -16.85 1.05 3.31
CA LYS A 38 -18.11 1.76 3.48
C LYS A 38 -17.88 3.15 4.09
N GLU A 39 -18.89 4.02 3.98
CA GLU A 39 -18.85 5.38 4.55
C GLU A 39 -18.57 5.41 6.05
N ASP A 40 -19.01 4.41 6.80
CA ASP A 40 -18.78 4.29 8.25
C ASP A 40 -17.35 3.81 8.61
N GLY A 41 -16.50 3.61 7.62
CA GLY A 41 -15.12 3.13 7.80
C GLY A 41 -15.00 1.62 8.00
N THR A 42 -16.11 0.87 7.95
CA THR A 42 -16.08 -0.60 7.97
C THR A 42 -15.88 -1.16 6.57
N GLY A 43 -15.43 -2.40 6.48
CA GLY A 43 -15.25 -3.07 5.22
C GLY A 43 -14.82 -4.52 5.36
N GLU A 44 -14.42 -5.09 4.25
CA GLU A 44 -13.91 -6.45 4.16
C GLU A 44 -12.71 -6.49 3.20
N LEU A 45 -11.71 -7.28 3.57
CA LEU A 45 -10.62 -7.68 2.69
C LEU A 45 -10.79 -9.16 2.35
N VAL A 46 -10.90 -9.45 1.06
CA VAL A 46 -10.91 -10.81 0.53
C VAL A 46 -9.67 -10.99 -0.33
N TYR A 47 -8.83 -11.93 0.03
CA TYR A 47 -7.63 -12.23 -0.75
C TYR A 47 -7.61 -13.68 -1.21
N THR A 48 -7.17 -13.88 -2.45
CA THR A 48 -7.16 -15.18 -3.11
C THR A 48 -5.78 -15.41 -3.71
N LYS A 49 -5.18 -16.55 -3.36
CA LYS A 49 -3.93 -17.06 -3.93
C LYS A 49 -4.06 -18.57 -4.15
N ALA A 50 -3.66 -19.08 -5.32
CA ALA A 50 -3.71 -20.51 -5.63
C ALA A 50 -5.09 -21.15 -5.35
N GLN A 51 -6.18 -20.46 -5.73
CA GLN A 51 -7.58 -20.88 -5.51
C GLN A 51 -8.01 -20.93 -4.03
N LYS A 52 -7.15 -20.57 -3.09
CA LYS A 52 -7.50 -20.44 -1.68
C LYS A 52 -7.90 -19.00 -1.40
N THR A 53 -9.03 -18.84 -0.72
CA THR A 53 -9.58 -17.53 -0.37
C THR A 53 -9.63 -17.38 1.15
N LYS A 54 -9.21 -16.22 1.63
CA LYS A 54 -9.33 -15.80 3.03
C LYS A 54 -10.06 -14.47 3.11
N LYS A 55 -10.75 -14.23 4.23
CA LYS A 55 -11.50 -13.00 4.48
C LYS A 55 -11.11 -12.39 5.81
N SER A 56 -11.04 -11.06 5.85
CA SER A 56 -10.78 -10.28 7.05
C SER A 56 -11.73 -9.10 7.12
N LYS A 57 -12.30 -8.84 8.29
CA LYS A 57 -13.08 -7.63 8.54
C LYS A 57 -12.13 -6.44 8.72
N LEU A 58 -12.51 -5.29 8.18
CA LEU A 58 -11.78 -4.04 8.29
C LEU A 58 -12.57 -3.02 9.10
N THR A 59 -11.86 -2.23 9.89
CA THR A 59 -12.38 -1.08 10.64
C THR A 59 -11.47 0.12 10.46
N ASN A 60 -11.97 1.32 10.77
CA ASN A 60 -11.18 2.56 10.71
C ASN A 60 -10.59 2.86 9.31
N GLN A 61 -11.23 2.38 8.26
CA GLN A 61 -10.83 2.70 6.89
C GLN A 61 -11.24 4.14 6.56
N SER A 62 -10.40 4.87 5.85
CA SER A 62 -10.73 6.22 5.39
C SER A 62 -11.50 6.16 4.07
N TYR A 63 -12.82 6.22 4.14
CA TYR A 63 -13.69 6.27 2.95
C TYR A 63 -13.30 7.43 2.03
N ASP A 64 -13.02 8.62 2.58
CA ASP A 64 -12.66 9.80 1.78
C ASP A 64 -11.36 9.60 0.98
N VAL A 65 -10.36 8.95 1.56
CA VAL A 65 -9.12 8.61 0.84
C VAL A 65 -9.42 7.70 -0.34
N PHE A 66 -10.21 6.63 -0.13
CA PHE A 66 -10.57 5.70 -1.20
C PHE A 66 -11.50 6.32 -2.23
N LEU A 67 -12.40 7.21 -1.82
CA LEU A 67 -13.25 7.96 -2.73
C LEU A 67 -12.42 8.86 -3.65
N LYS A 68 -11.44 9.56 -3.12
CA LYS A 68 -10.50 10.36 -3.91
C LYS A 68 -9.75 9.49 -4.92
N LEU A 69 -9.24 8.34 -4.50
CA LEU A 69 -8.55 7.40 -5.39
C LEU A 69 -9.47 6.85 -6.48
N ALA A 70 -10.71 6.48 -6.14
CA ALA A 70 -11.69 5.92 -7.06
C ALA A 70 -12.21 6.93 -8.09
N THR A 71 -12.24 8.21 -7.75
CA THR A 71 -12.75 9.29 -8.61
C THR A 71 -11.66 10.10 -9.30
N SER A 72 -10.39 9.88 -8.97
CA SER A 72 -9.27 10.57 -9.61
C SER A 72 -9.24 10.22 -11.11
N LYS A 73 -9.29 11.22 -11.95
CA LYS A 73 -8.99 11.06 -13.37
C LYS A 73 -7.48 10.86 -13.51
N SER A 74 -7.07 9.88 -14.30
CA SER A 74 -5.66 9.73 -14.66
C SER A 74 -5.20 10.99 -15.38
N MET A 75 -4.32 11.74 -14.73
CA MET A 75 -3.66 12.85 -15.39
C MET A 75 -2.50 12.28 -16.22
N PRO A 76 -2.21 12.86 -17.40
CA PRO A 76 -1.06 12.44 -18.18
C PRO A 76 0.19 12.54 -17.32
N GLN A 77 0.98 11.47 -17.24
CA GLN A 77 2.27 11.52 -16.58
C GLN A 77 3.14 12.55 -17.30
N THR A 78 3.39 13.69 -16.66
CA THR A 78 4.54 14.50 -17.05
C THR A 78 5.79 13.68 -16.70
N ARG A 79 6.51 13.25 -17.73
CA ARG A 79 7.81 12.59 -17.60
C ARG A 79 8.72 13.49 -16.74
N GLY A 80 9.13 13.02 -15.56
CA GLY A 80 10.11 13.74 -14.76
C GLY A 80 9.98 13.66 -13.25
N ALA A 81 8.91 13.06 -12.69
CA ALA A 81 8.86 12.83 -11.25
C ALA A 81 9.79 11.65 -10.92
N THR A 82 11.00 11.98 -10.49
CA THR A 82 11.93 10.99 -9.93
C THR A 82 11.34 10.53 -8.61
N VAL A 83 10.96 9.27 -8.52
CA VAL A 83 10.56 8.62 -7.28
C VAL A 83 11.70 8.82 -6.27
N GLY A 84 11.41 9.46 -5.13
CA GLY A 84 12.38 9.60 -4.03
C GLY A 84 13.05 10.96 -3.84
N SER A 85 12.69 11.99 -4.61
CA SER A 85 13.09 13.35 -4.26
C SER A 85 12.08 13.95 -3.29
N ASP A 86 12.57 14.50 -2.16
CA ASP A 86 11.81 15.46 -1.36
C ASP A 86 11.31 16.55 -2.29
N VAL A 87 10.00 16.50 -2.60
CA VAL A 87 9.45 17.36 -3.61
C VAL A 87 9.05 18.68 -2.98
N THR A 88 10.02 19.49 -2.71
CA THR A 88 9.92 20.94 -2.69
C THR A 88 10.18 21.48 -4.10
N GLY A 89 9.78 20.72 -5.12
CA GLY A 89 9.85 21.17 -6.50
C GLY A 89 8.74 22.18 -6.78
N SER A 90 9.00 23.11 -7.70
CA SER A 90 8.05 24.13 -8.15
C SER A 90 6.71 23.59 -8.69
N GLN A 91 6.58 22.27 -8.86
CA GLN A 91 5.42 21.61 -9.47
C GLN A 91 4.44 21.01 -8.48
N TYR A 92 4.88 20.56 -7.31
CA TYR A 92 4.06 19.83 -6.33
C TYR A 92 4.23 20.35 -4.91
N LYS A 93 3.12 20.32 -4.16
CA LYS A 93 3.09 20.55 -2.70
C LYS A 93 2.73 19.27 -2.00
N HIS A 94 3.44 18.89 -0.95
CA HIS A 94 3.11 17.81 -0.05
C HIS A 94 2.42 18.39 1.19
N ILE A 95 1.19 17.99 1.42
CA ILE A 95 0.38 18.42 2.56
C ILE A 95 0.30 17.24 3.52
N PHE A 96 0.88 17.39 4.71
CA PHE A 96 0.87 16.36 5.72
C PHE A 96 -0.57 16.05 6.17
N VAL A 97 -0.90 14.75 6.24
CA VAL A 97 -2.22 14.27 6.66
C VAL A 97 -2.15 13.58 8.02
N SER A 98 -1.32 12.55 8.16
CA SER A 98 -1.25 11.75 9.38
C SER A 98 0.03 10.95 9.49
N ASN A 99 0.33 10.55 10.73
CA ASN A 99 1.32 9.50 11.04
C ASN A 99 0.61 8.29 11.65
N LEU A 100 1.06 7.12 11.26
CA LEU A 100 0.65 5.85 11.84
C LEU A 100 1.89 5.02 12.16
N SER A 101 1.78 4.18 13.20
CA SER A 101 2.80 3.20 13.55
C SER A 101 2.15 1.83 13.63
N TYR A 102 2.83 0.83 13.08
CA TYR A 102 2.37 -0.55 13.11
C TYR A 102 3.51 -1.48 13.46
N THR A 103 3.28 -2.36 14.43
CA THR A 103 4.26 -3.35 14.86
C THR A 103 3.89 -4.71 14.30
N ILE A 104 4.83 -5.31 13.60
CA ILE A 104 4.77 -6.68 13.11
C ILE A 104 5.58 -7.53 14.07
N ASP A 105 4.90 -8.37 14.82
CA ASP A 105 5.49 -9.24 15.81
C ASP A 105 6.08 -10.52 15.20
N ASN A 106 6.70 -11.34 16.03
CA ASN A 106 7.34 -12.57 15.62
C ASN A 106 6.36 -13.57 14.96
N THR A 107 5.10 -13.60 15.40
CA THR A 107 4.06 -14.47 14.81
C THR A 107 3.72 -14.02 13.40
N ALA A 108 3.53 -12.72 13.19
CA ALA A 108 3.26 -12.15 11.88
C ALA A 108 4.46 -12.28 10.94
N ILE A 109 5.70 -12.17 11.46
CA ILE A 109 6.93 -12.40 10.69
C ILE A 109 6.96 -13.84 10.17
N ALA A 110 6.69 -14.83 11.01
CA ALA A 110 6.61 -16.23 10.56
C ALA A 110 5.54 -16.47 9.50
N GLN A 111 4.41 -15.76 9.58
CA GLN A 111 3.37 -15.81 8.54
C GLN A 111 3.85 -15.19 7.23
N ILE A 112 4.62 -14.10 7.27
CA ILE A 112 5.20 -13.45 6.09
C ILE A 112 6.23 -14.36 5.42
N GLU A 113 7.07 -15.03 6.19
CA GLU A 113 8.06 -15.98 5.65
C GLU A 113 7.40 -17.11 4.83
N ILE A 114 6.21 -17.56 5.25
CA ILE A 114 5.46 -18.62 4.57
C ILE A 114 4.60 -18.06 3.42
N GLY A 115 3.91 -16.96 3.67
CA GLY A 115 2.90 -16.40 2.77
C GLY A 115 3.40 -15.38 1.76
N GLY A 116 4.62 -14.85 1.96
CA GLY A 116 5.24 -13.89 1.03
C GLY A 116 4.55 -12.52 1.02
N VAL A 117 4.57 -11.88 -0.14
CA VAL A 117 4.05 -10.52 -0.33
C VAL A 117 2.54 -10.44 -0.09
N GLU A 118 1.80 -11.48 -0.43
CA GLU A 118 0.35 -11.54 -0.17
C GLU A 118 0.03 -11.35 1.31
N THR A 119 0.72 -12.08 2.17
CA THR A 119 0.53 -11.99 3.62
C THR A 119 1.00 -10.62 4.15
N ALA A 120 2.17 -10.16 3.70
CA ALA A 120 2.69 -8.84 4.07
C ALA A 120 1.72 -7.72 3.67
N ALA A 121 1.22 -7.72 2.44
CA ALA A 121 0.27 -6.73 1.96
C ALA A 121 -1.05 -6.77 2.74
N SER A 122 -1.57 -7.96 3.06
CA SER A 122 -2.79 -8.13 3.85
C SER A 122 -2.65 -7.54 5.26
N LEU A 123 -1.50 -7.76 5.91
CA LEU A 123 -1.20 -7.18 7.23
C LEU A 123 -1.11 -5.65 7.16
N LEU A 124 -0.47 -5.10 6.12
CA LEU A 124 -0.33 -3.66 5.93
C LEU A 124 -1.67 -2.97 5.62
N ILE A 125 -2.54 -3.61 4.86
CA ILE A 125 -3.91 -3.13 4.64
C ILE A 125 -4.68 -3.09 5.95
N THR A 126 -4.58 -4.14 6.75
CA THR A 126 -5.30 -4.24 8.03
C THR A 126 -4.74 -3.28 9.09
N GLY A 127 -3.42 -3.16 9.20
CA GLY A 127 -2.74 -2.40 10.25
C GLY A 127 -2.53 -0.92 9.92
N LEU A 128 -2.22 -0.60 8.67
CA LEU A 128 -1.92 0.77 8.21
C LEU A 128 -2.95 1.33 7.23
N HIS A 129 -3.97 0.55 6.88
CA HIS A 129 -5.04 0.96 5.96
C HIS A 129 -4.53 1.36 4.56
N LEU A 130 -3.38 0.86 4.15
CA LEU A 130 -2.76 1.20 2.87
C LEU A 130 -3.65 0.85 1.67
N PRO A 131 -3.65 1.66 0.60
CA PRO A 131 -4.18 1.23 -0.69
C PRO A 131 -3.46 -0.02 -1.19
N GLY A 132 -4.16 -0.87 -1.93
CA GLY A 132 -3.63 -2.17 -2.33
C GLY A 132 -2.30 -2.12 -3.08
N SER A 133 -2.12 -1.16 -4.01
CA SER A 133 -0.86 -0.97 -4.72
C SER A 133 0.30 -0.62 -3.80
N THR A 134 0.06 0.29 -2.85
CA THR A 134 1.05 0.70 -1.85
C THR A 134 1.36 -0.45 -0.90
N ALA A 135 0.33 -1.19 -0.44
CA ALA A 135 0.50 -2.34 0.42
C ALA A 135 1.37 -3.44 -0.24
N VAL A 136 1.20 -3.68 -1.54
CA VAL A 136 2.05 -4.64 -2.28
C VAL A 136 3.48 -4.13 -2.40
N THR A 137 3.67 -2.85 -2.69
CA THR A 137 5.01 -2.25 -2.79
C THR A 137 5.75 -2.32 -1.45
N VAL A 138 5.14 -1.80 -0.38
CA VAL A 138 5.74 -1.83 0.97
C VAL A 138 5.88 -3.27 1.48
N GLY A 139 4.90 -4.14 1.19
CA GLY A 139 4.95 -5.56 1.51
C GLY A 139 6.11 -6.29 0.85
N SER A 140 6.46 -5.93 -0.39
CA SER A 140 7.64 -6.48 -1.08
C SER A 140 8.94 -6.08 -0.38
N PHE A 141 9.06 -4.84 0.08
CA PHE A 141 10.21 -4.40 0.89
C PHE A 141 10.25 -5.12 2.24
N LEU A 142 9.09 -5.24 2.90
CA LEU A 142 8.98 -5.95 4.18
C LEU A 142 9.43 -7.41 4.07
N VAL A 143 8.98 -8.13 3.04
CA VAL A 143 9.43 -9.51 2.78
C VAL A 143 10.94 -9.55 2.59
N SER A 144 11.51 -8.61 1.83
CA SER A 144 12.96 -8.55 1.61
C SER A 144 13.73 -8.32 2.92
N VAL A 145 13.24 -7.45 3.79
CA VAL A 145 13.85 -7.20 5.11
C VAL A 145 13.74 -8.44 6.00
N VAL A 146 12.58 -9.07 6.05
CA VAL A 146 12.35 -10.28 6.87
C VAL A 146 13.28 -11.42 6.43
N LEU A 147 13.39 -11.67 5.14
CA LEU A 147 14.25 -12.73 4.61
C LEU A 147 15.76 -12.43 4.76
N ALA A 148 16.14 -11.16 4.71
CA ALA A 148 17.54 -10.75 4.82
C ALA A 148 18.07 -10.71 6.26
N THR A 149 17.22 -10.31 7.22
CA THR A 149 17.66 -10.03 8.59
C THR A 149 17.09 -11.00 9.63
N SER A 150 16.07 -11.79 9.29
CA SER A 150 15.36 -12.69 10.22
C SER A 150 15.02 -11.98 11.55
N PRO A 151 14.31 -10.85 11.53
CA PRO A 151 14.05 -10.05 12.71
C PRO A 151 13.03 -10.73 13.63
N SER A 152 13.05 -10.39 14.92
CA SER A 152 11.99 -10.80 15.84
C SER A 152 10.82 -9.82 15.86
N LYS A 153 11.04 -8.60 15.39
CA LYS A 153 10.03 -7.55 15.34
C LYS A 153 10.38 -6.54 14.23
N VAL A 154 9.37 -6.06 13.51
CA VAL A 154 9.50 -4.91 12.62
C VAL A 154 8.50 -3.84 13.03
N VAL A 155 8.96 -2.60 13.20
CA VAL A 155 8.11 -1.43 13.44
C VAL A 155 8.09 -0.61 12.16
N ILE A 156 6.90 -0.32 11.66
CA ILE A 156 6.70 0.54 10.49
C ILE A 156 6.13 1.86 10.96
N ASN A 157 6.86 2.95 10.73
CA ASN A 157 6.36 4.30 10.91
C ASN A 157 6.02 4.88 9.55
N GLN A 158 4.76 5.23 9.36
CA GLN A 158 4.22 5.76 8.11
C GLN A 158 3.79 7.20 8.27
N SER A 159 4.20 8.03 7.32
CA SER A 159 3.67 9.39 7.14
C SER A 159 2.88 9.46 5.84
N LEU A 160 1.64 9.89 5.93
CA LEU A 160 0.75 10.10 4.79
C LEU A 160 0.74 11.58 4.42
N TYR A 161 0.88 11.86 3.13
CA TYR A 161 0.78 13.19 2.53
C TYR A 161 -0.24 13.17 1.39
N GLU A 162 -1.02 14.24 1.27
CA GLU A 162 -1.67 14.60 0.00
C GLU A 162 -0.67 15.38 -0.85
N VAL A 163 -0.58 15.01 -2.11
CA VAL A 163 0.23 15.72 -3.11
C VAL A 163 -0.71 16.54 -3.98
N HIS A 164 -0.45 17.83 -4.07
CA HIS A 164 -1.21 18.78 -4.86
C HIS A 164 -0.33 19.44 -5.90
N PHE A 165 -0.90 19.85 -7.02
CA PHE A 165 -0.20 20.69 -7.97
C PHE A 165 0.08 22.08 -7.37
N ALA A 166 1.29 22.60 -7.55
CA ALA A 166 1.68 23.87 -6.96
C ALA A 166 1.00 25.09 -7.63
N TYR A 167 0.60 24.95 -8.90
CA TYR A 167 0.06 26.05 -9.69
C TYR A 167 -1.42 26.37 -9.40
N ASP A 168 -2.24 25.36 -9.07
CA ASP A 168 -3.67 25.53 -8.83
C ASP A 168 -4.16 24.90 -7.54
N ASN A 169 -3.26 24.27 -6.79
CA ASN A 169 -3.54 23.53 -5.55
C ASN A 169 -4.53 22.37 -5.70
N SER A 170 -4.77 21.89 -6.93
CA SER A 170 -5.62 20.73 -7.14
C SER A 170 -4.94 19.44 -6.65
N TYR A 171 -5.77 18.51 -6.15
CA TYR A 171 -5.30 17.21 -5.68
C TYR A 171 -4.74 16.38 -6.84
N TYR A 172 -3.58 15.79 -6.63
CA TYR A 172 -2.92 14.90 -7.57
C TYR A 172 -2.95 13.44 -7.13
N THR A 173 -2.38 13.16 -5.94
CA THR A 173 -2.27 11.79 -5.41
C THR A 173 -2.00 11.78 -3.91
N HIS A 174 -1.88 10.58 -3.33
CA HIS A 174 -1.30 10.40 -1.99
C HIS A 174 0.13 9.91 -2.08
N CYS A 175 0.95 10.32 -1.12
CA CYS A 175 2.32 9.87 -0.94
C CYS A 175 2.48 9.27 0.46
N TYR A 176 3.07 8.08 0.52
CA TYR A 176 3.36 7.38 1.76
C TYR A 176 4.87 7.30 1.95
N HIS A 177 5.34 7.81 3.08
CA HIS A 177 6.72 7.65 3.53
C HIS A 177 6.73 6.62 4.65
N ASP A 178 7.36 5.48 4.41
CA ASP A 178 7.44 4.38 5.35
C ASP A 178 8.87 4.18 5.79
N ILE A 179 9.08 4.07 7.11
CA ILE A 179 10.37 3.69 7.69
C ILE A 179 10.15 2.39 8.44
N LEU A 180 10.86 1.34 8.03
CA LEU A 180 10.83 0.02 8.62
C LEU A 180 12.06 -0.14 9.53
N TYR A 181 11.81 -0.35 10.81
CA TYR A 181 12.86 -0.64 11.80
C TYR A 181 12.78 -2.12 12.17
N SER A 182 13.82 -2.88 11.89
CA SER A 182 13.92 -4.29 12.27
C SER A 182 14.75 -4.47 13.53
N TYR A 183 14.25 -5.33 14.43
CA TYR A 183 14.84 -5.57 15.74
C TYR A 183 15.08 -7.06 15.95
N ASP A 184 16.16 -7.40 16.66
CA ASP A 184 16.44 -8.75 17.14
C ASP A 184 15.58 -9.14 18.36
N SER A 185 15.76 -10.34 18.88
CA SER A 185 15.05 -10.84 20.06
C SER A 185 15.43 -10.10 21.36
N GLY A 186 16.57 -9.46 21.39
CA GLY A 186 17.05 -8.61 22.51
C GLY A 186 16.51 -7.18 22.43
N GLY A 187 15.79 -6.83 21.37
CA GLY A 187 15.26 -5.49 21.13
C GLY A 187 16.27 -4.51 20.55
N HIS A 188 17.43 -4.98 20.06
CA HIS A 188 18.41 -4.13 19.40
C HIS A 188 18.02 -3.89 17.94
N LEU A 189 18.19 -2.66 17.48
CA LEU A 189 17.96 -2.30 16.09
C LEU A 189 18.99 -2.99 15.19
N MET A 190 18.50 -3.76 14.20
CA MET A 190 19.32 -4.48 13.24
C MET A 190 19.46 -3.71 11.93
N ASP A 191 18.35 -3.12 11.44
CA ASP A 191 18.30 -2.43 10.15
C ASP A 191 17.22 -1.35 10.13
N THR A 192 17.40 -0.38 9.24
CA THR A 192 16.43 0.67 8.94
C THR A 192 16.28 0.80 7.44
N THR A 193 15.09 0.48 6.93
CA THR A 193 14.75 0.58 5.51
C THR A 193 13.72 1.69 5.30
N LYS A 194 13.93 2.53 4.29
CA LYS A 194 13.00 3.60 3.90
C LYS A 194 12.34 3.26 2.58
N SER A 195 11.04 3.50 2.49
CA SER A 195 10.27 3.38 1.27
C SER A 195 9.42 4.63 1.06
N VAL A 196 9.37 5.11 -0.17
CA VAL A 196 8.45 6.17 -0.59
C VAL A 196 7.60 5.62 -1.71
N SER A 197 6.29 5.66 -1.53
CA SER A 197 5.34 5.19 -2.53
C SER A 197 4.26 6.22 -2.81
N TYR A 198 3.92 6.34 -4.08
CA TYR A 198 2.82 7.18 -4.55
C TYR A 198 1.67 6.27 -4.99
N THR A 199 0.45 6.64 -4.65
CA THR A 199 -0.74 5.96 -5.15
C THR A 199 -1.00 6.42 -6.58
N HIS A 200 -0.27 5.87 -7.55
CA HIS A 200 -0.56 6.11 -8.95
C HIS A 200 -1.77 5.27 -9.37
N LEU A 201 -2.86 5.94 -9.70
CA LEU A 201 -3.86 5.36 -10.58
C LEU A 201 -3.23 5.30 -11.98
N ARG A 202 -2.63 4.18 -12.34
CA ARG A 202 -2.55 3.88 -13.77
C ARG A 202 -3.99 3.72 -14.23
N ALA A 203 -4.48 4.67 -14.99
CA ALA A 203 -5.64 4.42 -15.81
C ALA A 203 -5.32 3.15 -16.60
N HIS A 204 -6.06 2.10 -16.34
CA HIS A 204 -6.18 1.05 -17.29
C HIS A 204 -6.74 1.70 -18.56
N GLU A 205 -5.93 1.77 -19.60
CA GLU A 205 -6.47 1.80 -20.94
C GLU A 205 -7.37 0.58 -21.04
N THR A 206 -8.65 0.81 -20.91
CA THR A 206 -9.64 -0.16 -21.33
C THR A 206 -9.41 -0.28 -22.82
N LEU A 207 -8.72 -1.33 -23.23
CA LEU A 207 -8.77 -1.76 -24.62
C LEU A 207 -10.24 -2.06 -24.91
N MET A 208 -10.94 -1.05 -25.38
CA MET A 208 -12.19 -1.25 -26.10
C MET A 208 -11.80 -1.79 -27.48
N ASN A 209 -12.07 -3.03 -27.68
CA ASN A 209 -12.42 -3.63 -28.96
C ASN A 209 -13.67 -4.46 -28.77
#